data_ef4a73d5bdde4815715ba37f17f838fe
#
_entry.id   ef4a73d5bdde4815715ba37f17f838fe
#
_cell.length_a   1.000
_cell.length_b   1.000
_cell.length_c   1.000
_cell.angle_alpha   90.00
_cell.angle_beta   90.00
_cell.angle_gamma   90.00
#
_symmetry.space_group_name_H-M   'P 1'
#
loop_
_entity.id
_entity.type
_entity.pdbx_description
1 polymer ?
#
loop_
_entity_poly.entity_id
_entity_poly.type
_entity_poly.pdbx_seq_one_letter_code
_entity_poly.pdbx_strand_id
1 'polypeptide(L)'
;MPKCPFATWTLISGPSGAYTSGPFKIVHHTTEGSSASGAMASFRAHKSDPHFTVDGTTIYQHVDTDQAARALRNQPEGVQTNRDRAIQIEVVGFAGKLKPKATLKQVARLCRWLEAAHGIPRVWPSGPPKPAVAGGDPGGHNRSAANWTTKGGHYGHCHVPENIHWDPAYSAMEAAFMLAAEFSASGTITNSTNPMVKALLDRPAALGMAAFAPQVMDDHSDVGEP
;
A
#
# COMPACT_ATOMS: atom_id res chain seq x y z
N MET A 1 16.87 -11.25 -8.26
CA MET A 1 16.48 -10.00 -7.59
C MET A 1 15.15 -9.56 -8.17
N PRO A 2 14.07 -9.56 -7.41
CA PRO A 2 12.77 -9.39 -8.03
C PRO A 2 12.45 -7.92 -8.31
N LYS A 3 12.80 -7.51 -9.53
CA LYS A 3 12.20 -6.35 -10.17
C LYS A 3 10.89 -6.79 -10.82
N CYS A 4 9.83 -6.05 -10.58
CA CYS A 4 8.54 -6.32 -11.18
C CYS A 4 8.62 -6.09 -12.70
N PRO A 5 8.34 -7.11 -13.55
CA PRO A 5 8.58 -7.04 -15.00
C PRO A 5 7.67 -6.06 -15.75
N PHE A 6 6.61 -5.56 -15.09
CA PHE A 6 5.69 -4.59 -15.66
C PHE A 6 5.67 -3.25 -14.89
N ALA A 7 6.66 -3.03 -14.02
CA ALA A 7 6.86 -1.74 -13.35
C ALA A 7 7.94 -0.90 -14.04
N THR A 8 7.80 0.41 -13.95
CA THR A 8 8.82 1.36 -14.38
C THR A 8 9.79 1.60 -13.24
N TRP A 9 11.06 1.24 -13.43
CA TRP A 9 12.09 1.51 -12.43
C TRP A 9 12.36 3.01 -12.29
N THR A 10 12.23 3.53 -11.09
CA THR A 10 12.40 4.96 -10.78
C THR A 10 13.01 5.11 -9.40
N LEU A 11 14.33 5.05 -9.32
CA LEU A 11 15.05 5.21 -8.06
C LEU A 11 14.78 6.60 -7.46
N ILE A 12 14.47 6.65 -6.16
CA ILE A 12 14.32 7.89 -5.39
C ILE A 12 15.60 8.12 -4.57
N SER A 13 15.69 7.55 -3.37
CA SER A 13 16.87 7.69 -2.49
C SER A 13 17.55 6.35 -2.24
N GLY A 14 16.82 5.25 -2.26
CA GLY A 14 17.31 3.89 -2.11
C GLY A 14 16.79 3.17 -0.85
N PRO A 15 17.24 1.93 -0.63
CA PRO A 15 16.75 1.09 0.46
C PRO A 15 17.23 1.54 1.84
N SER A 16 16.53 1.10 2.88
CA SER A 16 16.97 1.23 4.27
C SER A 16 17.93 0.10 4.72
N GLY A 17 18.20 -0.86 3.86
CA GLY A 17 19.11 -1.97 4.10
C GLY A 17 18.47 -3.35 3.93
N ALA A 18 19.12 -4.38 4.48
CA ALA A 18 18.63 -5.74 4.39
C ALA A 18 17.45 -5.99 5.33
N TYR A 19 16.58 -6.92 4.94
CA TYR A 19 15.55 -7.43 5.85
C TYR A 19 16.18 -8.18 7.04
N THR A 20 15.49 -8.17 8.18
CA THR A 20 15.93 -8.84 9.41
C THR A 20 15.26 -10.18 9.61
N SER A 21 13.92 -10.23 9.66
CA SER A 21 13.17 -11.42 10.06
C SER A 21 11.71 -11.38 9.59
N GLY A 22 10.91 -12.32 10.07
CA GLY A 22 9.47 -12.41 9.86
C GLY A 22 9.04 -12.96 8.49
N PRO A 23 7.77 -13.23 8.30
CA PRO A 23 7.19 -13.57 7.01
C PRO A 23 7.05 -12.33 6.13
N PHE A 24 7.13 -12.50 4.81
CA PHE A 24 6.85 -11.42 3.87
C PHE A 24 5.40 -10.94 3.99
N LYS A 25 5.24 -9.63 3.88
CA LYS A 25 3.94 -8.93 3.92
C LYS A 25 3.90 -7.78 2.93
N ILE A 26 2.71 -7.43 2.48
CA ILE A 26 2.45 -6.25 1.65
C ILE A 26 1.78 -5.20 2.53
N VAL A 27 2.34 -4.00 2.59
CA VAL A 27 1.75 -2.87 3.29
C VAL A 27 1.19 -1.88 2.27
N HIS A 28 -0.10 -1.60 2.39
CA HIS A 28 -0.82 -0.66 1.55
C HIS A 28 -0.88 0.70 2.24
N HIS A 29 -0.38 1.73 1.55
CA HIS A 29 -0.46 3.13 1.93
C HIS A 29 -1.32 3.92 0.94
N THR A 30 -1.66 5.16 1.28
CA THR A 30 -2.12 6.17 0.32
C THR A 30 -1.19 7.38 0.35
N THR A 31 -0.93 7.94 -0.83
CA THR A 31 0.02 9.07 -0.98
C THR A 31 -0.50 10.39 -0.40
N GLU A 32 -1.75 10.43 0.06
CA GLU A 32 -2.49 11.65 0.43
C GLU A 32 -2.36 12.77 -0.64
N GLY A 33 -2.28 12.34 -1.89
CA GLY A 33 -2.05 13.21 -3.05
C GLY A 33 -2.73 12.69 -4.31
N SER A 34 -2.82 13.56 -5.32
CA SER A 34 -3.51 13.28 -6.59
C SER A 34 -2.58 12.81 -7.71
N SER A 35 -1.26 12.78 -7.50
CA SER A 35 -0.30 12.39 -8.53
C SER A 35 0.89 11.59 -7.99
N ALA A 36 1.35 10.63 -8.79
CA ALA A 36 2.56 9.88 -8.49
C ALA A 36 3.82 10.78 -8.46
N SER A 37 3.90 11.76 -9.36
CA SER A 37 5.06 12.68 -9.42
C SER A 37 5.20 13.53 -8.16
N GLY A 38 4.09 14.05 -7.64
CA GLY A 38 4.06 14.81 -6.38
C GLY A 38 4.48 13.93 -5.19
N ALA A 39 3.94 12.71 -5.09
CA ALA A 39 4.31 11.75 -4.07
C ALA A 39 5.81 11.41 -4.11
N MET A 40 6.35 11.07 -5.30
CA MET A 40 7.78 10.77 -5.46
C MET A 40 8.69 11.96 -5.13
N ALA A 41 8.25 13.20 -5.38
CA ALA A 41 8.99 14.39 -4.97
C ALA A 41 9.04 14.51 -3.43
N SER A 42 7.92 14.26 -2.75
CA SER A 42 7.83 14.23 -1.29
C SER A 42 8.73 13.13 -0.70
N PHE A 43 8.65 11.90 -1.20
CA PHE A 43 9.49 10.80 -0.72
C PHE A 43 10.99 11.10 -0.86
N ARG A 44 11.39 11.75 -1.96
CA ARG A 44 12.78 12.16 -2.16
C ARG A 44 13.21 13.20 -1.14
N ALA A 45 12.35 14.19 -0.88
CA ALA A 45 12.63 15.26 0.09
C ALA A 45 12.78 14.71 1.52
N HIS A 46 11.95 13.74 1.90
CA HIS A 46 11.91 13.19 3.26
C HIS A 46 12.67 11.86 3.42
N LYS A 47 13.27 11.33 2.34
CA LYS A 47 13.93 10.01 2.32
C LYS A 47 13.01 8.87 2.83
N SER A 48 11.72 8.94 2.49
CA SER A 48 10.67 8.00 2.94
C SER A 48 10.21 7.08 1.80
N ASP A 49 11.14 6.50 1.06
CA ASP A 49 10.88 5.73 -0.15
C ASP A 49 10.07 4.45 0.15
N PRO A 50 8.91 4.25 -0.50
CA PRO A 50 8.26 2.94 -0.56
C PRO A 50 8.97 2.03 -1.57
N HIS A 51 8.55 0.78 -1.69
CA HIS A 51 8.96 -0.08 -2.81
C HIS A 51 8.30 0.35 -4.12
N PHE A 52 7.02 0.71 -4.04
CA PHE A 52 6.22 1.05 -5.21
C PHE A 52 5.35 2.29 -4.98
N THR A 53 5.16 3.07 -6.04
CA THR A 53 4.09 4.06 -6.15
C THR A 53 3.20 3.65 -7.32
N VAL A 54 1.89 3.60 -7.12
CA VAL A 54 0.93 3.08 -8.11
C VAL A 54 -0.16 4.09 -8.38
N ASP A 55 -0.31 4.50 -9.64
CA ASP A 55 -1.45 5.28 -10.12
C ASP A 55 -2.34 4.46 -11.08
N GLY A 56 -3.29 5.10 -11.74
CA GLY A 56 -4.22 4.42 -12.66
C GLY A 56 -3.59 3.89 -13.95
N THR A 57 -2.37 4.28 -14.27
CA THR A 57 -1.68 3.98 -15.54
C THR A 57 -0.35 3.25 -15.33
N THR A 58 0.38 3.58 -14.28
CA THR A 58 1.78 3.18 -14.11
C THR A 58 2.03 2.61 -12.71
N ILE A 59 2.85 1.59 -12.65
CA ILE A 59 3.46 1.08 -11.43
C ILE A 59 4.92 1.52 -11.47
N TYR A 60 5.31 2.38 -10.55
CA TYR A 60 6.70 2.80 -10.36
C TYR A 60 7.33 1.91 -9.29
N GLN A 61 8.53 1.38 -9.54
CA GLN A 61 9.32 0.66 -8.54
C GLN A 61 10.56 1.46 -8.16
N HIS A 62 10.80 1.63 -6.86
CA HIS A 62 11.86 2.47 -6.30
C HIS A 62 12.95 1.66 -5.60
N VAL A 63 12.58 0.55 -4.98
CA VAL A 63 13.46 -0.33 -4.20
C VAL A 63 13.26 -1.77 -4.66
N ASP A 64 14.33 -2.55 -4.73
CA ASP A 64 14.24 -3.99 -4.98
C ASP A 64 13.49 -4.68 -3.83
N THR A 65 12.58 -5.61 -4.14
CA THR A 65 11.70 -6.22 -3.11
C THR A 65 12.40 -7.25 -2.21
N ASP A 66 13.70 -7.45 -2.37
CA ASP A 66 14.59 -8.19 -1.46
C ASP A 66 15.34 -7.28 -0.46
N GLN A 67 15.09 -5.98 -0.52
CA GLN A 67 15.64 -4.98 0.41
C GLN A 67 14.51 -4.23 1.12
N ALA A 68 14.79 -3.64 2.27
CA ALA A 68 13.78 -2.90 3.02
C ALA A 68 13.62 -1.48 2.50
N ALA A 69 12.38 -1.00 2.40
CA ALA A 69 12.03 0.39 2.13
C ALA A 69 12.01 1.23 3.41
N ARG A 70 11.54 2.49 3.36
CA ARG A 70 11.62 3.46 4.45
C ARG A 70 10.34 4.24 4.71
N ALA A 71 9.20 3.79 4.23
CA ALA A 71 7.95 4.55 4.38
C ALA A 71 7.16 4.19 5.64
N LEU A 72 7.75 3.45 6.58
CA LEU A 72 7.15 3.14 7.88
C LEU A 72 8.01 3.71 9.00
N ARG A 73 7.34 4.16 10.07
CA ARG A 73 8.03 4.57 11.29
C ARG A 73 8.54 3.36 12.06
N ASN A 74 9.82 3.38 12.44
CA ASN A 74 10.40 2.49 13.44
C ASN A 74 10.64 3.27 14.72
N GLN A 75 10.24 2.71 15.88
CA GLN A 75 10.67 3.26 17.17
C GLN A 75 11.97 2.59 17.62
N PRO A 76 12.86 3.32 18.29
CA PRO A 76 14.02 2.71 18.94
C PRO A 76 13.58 1.56 19.87
N GLU A 77 14.26 0.42 19.78
CA GLU A 77 13.94 -0.80 20.56
C GLU A 77 12.55 -1.42 20.31
N GLY A 78 11.78 -0.86 19.37
CA GLY A 78 10.47 -1.34 18.99
C GLY A 78 10.49 -2.43 17.91
N VAL A 79 9.30 -2.66 17.32
CA VAL A 79 9.13 -3.62 16.22
C VAL A 79 9.81 -3.07 14.95
N GLN A 80 10.58 -3.89 14.27
CA GLN A 80 11.24 -3.54 13.01
C GLN A 80 10.22 -3.47 11.86
N THR A 81 9.52 -2.35 11.73
CA THR A 81 8.42 -2.23 10.77
C THR A 81 8.89 -2.23 9.31
N ASN A 82 9.94 -1.49 8.97
CA ASN A 82 10.47 -1.48 7.60
C ASN A 82 11.24 -2.76 7.25
N ARG A 83 12.07 -3.26 8.17
CA ARG A 83 13.00 -4.34 7.91
C ARG A 83 12.43 -5.74 8.19
N ASP A 84 11.23 -5.84 8.72
CA ASP A 84 10.54 -7.11 8.98
C ASP A 84 9.76 -7.59 7.74
N ARG A 85 10.46 -7.63 6.60
CA ARG A 85 9.97 -8.07 5.27
C ARG A 85 8.67 -7.41 4.83
N ALA A 86 8.55 -6.10 5.08
CA ALA A 86 7.41 -5.30 4.68
C ALA A 86 7.64 -4.68 3.30
N ILE A 87 6.95 -5.19 2.28
CA ILE A 87 6.93 -4.61 0.93
C ILE A 87 5.85 -3.53 0.90
N GLN A 88 6.22 -2.29 0.64
CA GLN A 88 5.37 -1.12 0.83
C GLN A 88 4.90 -0.57 -0.51
N ILE A 89 3.59 -0.36 -0.67
CA ILE A 89 2.94 0.15 -1.87
C ILE A 89 2.20 1.43 -1.54
N GLU A 90 2.59 2.53 -2.15
CA GLU A 90 1.91 3.82 -2.10
C GLU A 90 0.88 3.92 -3.23
N VAL A 91 -0.38 3.92 -2.85
CA VAL A 91 -1.52 4.03 -3.77
C VAL A 91 -1.86 5.50 -3.96
N VAL A 92 -1.74 6.02 -5.17
CA VAL A 92 -2.08 7.42 -5.45
C VAL A 92 -3.56 7.66 -5.14
N GLY A 93 -3.81 8.56 -4.21
CA GLY A 93 -5.13 8.89 -3.69
C GLY A 93 -5.12 9.30 -2.23
N PHE A 94 -6.30 9.33 -1.64
CA PHE A 94 -6.53 9.81 -0.27
C PHE A 94 -7.22 8.72 0.57
N ALA A 95 -6.84 8.57 1.83
CA ALA A 95 -7.47 7.63 2.75
C ALA A 95 -8.97 7.91 2.93
N GLY A 96 -9.34 9.18 3.05
CA GLY A 96 -10.74 9.61 3.21
C GLY A 96 -11.64 9.46 1.97
N LYS A 97 -11.11 8.93 0.84
CA LYS A 97 -11.85 8.84 -0.43
C LYS A 97 -11.76 7.44 -1.05
N LEU A 98 -12.76 7.07 -1.84
CA LEU A 98 -12.70 5.87 -2.69
C LEU A 98 -11.58 6.02 -3.72
N LYS A 99 -10.79 4.97 -3.90
CA LYS A 99 -9.68 4.96 -4.86
C LYS A 99 -10.20 4.75 -6.27
N PRO A 100 -9.53 5.35 -7.30
CA PRO A 100 -9.91 5.11 -8.69
C PRO A 100 -9.83 3.63 -9.06
N LYS A 101 -10.81 3.12 -9.81
CA LYS A 101 -10.84 1.71 -10.24
C LYS A 101 -9.58 1.29 -10.99
N ALA A 102 -9.07 2.17 -11.85
CA ALA A 102 -7.84 1.90 -12.60
C ALA A 102 -6.63 1.71 -11.66
N THR A 103 -6.47 2.56 -10.65
CA THR A 103 -5.43 2.43 -9.63
C THR A 103 -5.56 1.12 -8.87
N LEU A 104 -6.76 0.77 -8.39
CA LEU A 104 -6.98 -0.49 -7.66
C LEU A 104 -6.67 -1.73 -8.51
N LYS A 105 -6.95 -1.71 -9.82
CA LYS A 105 -6.58 -2.79 -10.75
C LYS A 105 -5.06 -2.96 -10.83
N GLN A 106 -4.31 -1.86 -10.94
CA GLN A 106 -2.85 -1.91 -10.97
C GLN A 106 -2.27 -2.41 -9.64
N VAL A 107 -2.81 -1.94 -8.50
CA VAL A 107 -2.39 -2.41 -7.17
C VAL A 107 -2.65 -3.90 -7.01
N ALA A 108 -3.87 -4.38 -7.34
CA ALA A 108 -4.19 -5.80 -7.23
C ALA A 108 -3.31 -6.67 -8.16
N ARG A 109 -3.03 -6.21 -9.38
CA ARG A 109 -2.10 -6.89 -10.29
C ARG A 109 -0.68 -6.99 -9.69
N LEU A 110 -0.19 -5.90 -9.11
CA LEU A 110 1.10 -5.89 -8.42
C LEU A 110 1.10 -6.86 -7.24
N CYS A 111 0.03 -6.88 -6.45
CA CYS A 111 -0.11 -7.81 -5.32
C CYS A 111 -0.01 -9.27 -5.79
N ARG A 112 -0.67 -9.67 -6.89
CA ARG A 112 -0.56 -11.05 -7.44
C ARG A 112 0.88 -11.43 -7.76
N TRP A 113 1.64 -10.49 -8.33
CA TRP A 113 3.05 -10.73 -8.60
C TRP A 113 3.88 -10.85 -7.31
N LEU A 114 3.67 -9.97 -6.34
CA LEU A 114 4.38 -10.01 -5.05
C LEU A 114 4.06 -11.29 -4.26
N GLU A 115 2.79 -11.70 -4.24
CA GLU A 115 2.36 -12.95 -3.60
C GLU A 115 3.07 -14.16 -4.19
N ALA A 116 3.16 -14.23 -5.52
CA ALA A 116 3.86 -15.32 -6.20
C ALA A 116 5.38 -15.26 -6.00
N ALA A 117 5.98 -14.06 -6.03
CA ALA A 117 7.43 -13.88 -5.93
C ALA A 117 7.97 -14.14 -4.52
N HIS A 118 7.18 -13.86 -3.48
CA HIS A 118 7.61 -13.91 -2.07
C HIS A 118 6.83 -14.89 -1.19
N GLY A 119 5.89 -15.65 -1.76
CA GLY A 119 5.06 -16.60 -1.00
C GLY A 119 4.14 -15.91 0.01
N ILE A 120 3.62 -14.71 -0.32
CA ILE A 120 2.78 -13.93 0.60
C ILE A 120 1.35 -14.49 0.58
N PRO A 121 0.79 -14.86 1.76
CA PRO A 121 -0.59 -15.30 1.84
C PRO A 121 -1.59 -14.21 1.44
N ARG A 122 -2.64 -14.60 0.71
CA ARG A 122 -3.71 -13.71 0.25
C ARG A 122 -4.78 -13.52 1.31
N VAL A 123 -4.40 -12.91 2.41
CA VAL A 123 -5.27 -12.67 3.58
C VAL A 123 -4.96 -11.32 4.21
N TRP A 124 -5.89 -10.80 5.01
CA TRP A 124 -5.69 -9.67 5.92
C TRP A 124 -5.50 -10.20 7.35
N PRO A 125 -4.28 -10.42 7.86
CA PRO A 125 -4.07 -11.07 9.17
C PRO A 125 -4.61 -10.27 10.36
N SER A 126 -4.72 -8.95 10.21
CA SER A 126 -5.29 -8.05 11.23
C SER A 126 -6.76 -7.64 10.92
N GLY A 127 -7.39 -8.32 9.95
CA GLY A 127 -8.65 -7.90 9.35
C GLY A 127 -8.44 -6.90 8.20
N PRO A 128 -9.45 -6.63 7.37
CA PRO A 128 -9.36 -5.61 6.33
C PRO A 128 -9.19 -4.22 6.97
N PRO A 129 -8.54 -3.25 6.27
CA PRO A 129 -8.53 -1.85 6.70
C PRO A 129 -9.95 -1.34 6.93
N LYS A 130 -10.15 -0.57 7.99
CA LYS A 130 -11.44 0.07 8.25
C LYS A 130 -11.67 1.20 7.25
N PRO A 131 -12.85 1.31 6.63
CA PRO A 131 -13.16 2.42 5.73
C PRO A 131 -13.28 3.73 6.52
N ALA A 132 -13.00 4.84 5.85
CA ALA A 132 -13.21 6.16 6.41
C ALA A 132 -14.68 6.37 6.84
N VAL A 133 -14.89 7.08 7.94
CA VAL A 133 -16.20 7.54 8.41
C VAL A 133 -16.28 9.05 8.25
N ALA A 134 -17.22 9.54 7.46
CA ALA A 134 -17.33 10.95 7.10
C ALA A 134 -16.00 11.56 6.56
N GLY A 135 -15.21 10.76 5.87
CA GLY A 135 -13.90 11.16 5.30
C GLY A 135 -12.73 11.17 6.29
N GLY A 136 -12.96 10.81 7.55
CA GLY A 136 -11.95 10.80 8.62
C GLY A 136 -11.63 9.40 9.15
N ASP A 137 -10.63 9.34 10.04
CA ASP A 137 -10.19 8.13 10.72
C ASP A 137 -11.30 7.53 11.61
N PRO A 138 -11.72 6.27 11.38
CA PRO A 138 -12.69 5.59 12.25
C PRO A 138 -12.12 5.18 13.61
N GLY A 139 -10.80 5.19 13.78
CA GLY A 139 -10.12 4.75 14.99
C GLY A 139 -10.16 3.23 15.24
N GLY A 140 -9.54 2.80 16.33
CA GLY A 140 -9.58 1.41 16.79
C GLY A 140 -8.96 0.40 15.83
N HIS A 141 -7.85 0.77 15.18
CA HIS A 141 -7.11 -0.08 14.25
C HIS A 141 -6.39 -1.22 14.99
N ASN A 142 -6.35 -2.40 14.34
CA ASN A 142 -5.70 -3.59 14.91
C ASN A 142 -4.18 -3.59 14.60
N ARG A 143 -3.41 -2.84 15.38
CA ARG A 143 -1.94 -2.75 15.30
C ARG A 143 -1.25 -3.83 16.15
N SER A 144 -1.56 -5.09 15.89
CA SER A 144 -1.03 -6.22 16.65
C SER A 144 0.43 -6.51 16.28
N ALA A 145 1.37 -6.28 17.20
CA ALA A 145 2.77 -6.67 17.04
C ALA A 145 2.91 -8.20 16.84
N ALA A 146 2.10 -9.00 17.53
CA ALA A 146 2.10 -10.45 17.36
C ALA A 146 1.69 -10.88 15.95
N ASN A 147 0.64 -10.29 15.37
CA ASN A 147 0.27 -10.56 13.98
C ASN A 147 1.39 -10.11 13.02
N TRP A 148 1.95 -8.92 13.25
CA TRP A 148 3.00 -8.36 12.42
C TRP A 148 4.25 -9.24 12.35
N THR A 149 4.72 -9.72 13.48
CA THR A 149 5.96 -10.52 13.56
C THR A 149 5.79 -11.97 13.10
N THR A 150 4.56 -12.53 13.18
CA THR A 150 4.36 -13.97 12.95
C THR A 150 3.53 -14.30 11.70
N LYS A 151 2.79 -13.35 11.12
CA LYS A 151 1.87 -13.61 10.00
C LYS A 151 2.23 -12.82 8.75
N GLY A 152 2.39 -13.54 7.63
CA GLY A 152 2.43 -12.96 6.29
C GLY A 152 1.04 -12.58 5.82
N GLY A 153 0.97 -11.73 4.79
CA GLY A 153 -0.29 -11.31 4.19
C GLY A 153 -0.32 -9.83 3.84
N HIS A 154 -1.52 -9.29 3.69
CA HIS A 154 -1.77 -7.88 3.39
C HIS A 154 -2.06 -7.10 4.66
N TYR A 155 -1.49 -5.93 4.79
CA TYR A 155 -1.69 -4.98 5.88
C TYR A 155 -1.99 -3.60 5.29
N GLY A 156 -2.87 -2.83 5.92
CA GLY A 156 -2.89 -1.38 5.72
C GLY A 156 -1.84 -0.73 6.62
N HIS A 157 -1.39 0.48 6.33
CA HIS A 157 -0.58 1.27 7.25
C HIS A 157 -1.24 1.37 8.64
N CYS A 158 -2.58 1.43 8.67
CA CYS A 158 -3.38 1.39 9.88
C CYS A 158 -3.18 0.13 10.77
N HIS A 159 -2.57 -0.93 10.25
CA HIS A 159 -2.27 -2.17 11.01
C HIS A 159 -0.83 -2.27 11.48
N VAL A 160 0.03 -1.33 11.06
CA VAL A 160 1.46 -1.38 11.40
C VAL A 160 1.65 -0.98 12.86
N PRO A 161 2.35 -1.80 13.67
CA PRO A 161 2.65 -1.45 15.06
C PRO A 161 3.41 -0.12 15.14
N GLU A 162 3.19 0.65 16.21
CA GLU A 162 3.91 1.89 16.51
C GLU A 162 3.73 3.02 15.49
N ASN A 163 2.91 2.80 14.45
CA ASN A 163 2.54 3.81 13.48
C ASN A 163 1.18 4.43 13.84
N ILE A 164 0.97 5.69 13.46
CA ILE A 164 -0.24 6.45 13.78
C ILE A 164 -1.18 6.61 12.59
N HIS A 165 -0.68 6.45 11.37
CA HIS A 165 -1.46 6.60 10.15
C HIS A 165 -2.59 5.58 10.04
N TRP A 166 -3.68 5.95 9.37
CA TRP A 166 -4.90 5.16 9.27
C TRP A 166 -5.25 4.71 7.84
N ASP A 167 -4.42 5.09 6.89
CA ASP A 167 -4.54 4.69 5.49
C ASP A 167 -4.30 3.16 5.31
N PRO A 168 -4.73 2.58 4.19
CA PRO A 168 -5.37 3.18 3.02
C PRO A 168 -6.89 3.36 3.17
N ALA A 169 -7.48 3.00 4.30
CA ALA A 169 -8.92 3.07 4.58
C ALA A 169 -9.80 2.52 3.44
N TYR A 170 -9.41 1.39 2.88
CA TYR A 170 -10.18 0.74 1.83
C TYR A 170 -11.62 0.47 2.28
N SER A 171 -12.59 0.78 1.44
CA SER A 171 -13.95 0.28 1.62
C SER A 171 -13.95 -1.26 1.61
N ALA A 172 -15.00 -1.87 2.17
CA ALA A 172 -15.14 -3.33 2.17
C ALA A 172 -15.01 -3.93 0.75
N MET A 173 -15.57 -3.24 -0.25
CA MET A 173 -15.48 -3.63 -1.67
C MET A 173 -14.04 -3.55 -2.18
N GLU A 174 -13.30 -2.48 -1.87
CA GLU A 174 -11.91 -2.30 -2.28
C GLU A 174 -10.99 -3.34 -1.63
N ALA A 175 -11.15 -3.58 -0.33
CA ALA A 175 -10.38 -4.59 0.40
C ALA A 175 -10.67 -6.02 -0.09
N ALA A 176 -11.94 -6.34 -0.41
CA ALA A 176 -12.31 -7.62 -0.98
C ALA A 176 -11.75 -7.81 -2.39
N PHE A 177 -11.79 -6.77 -3.22
CA PHE A 177 -11.20 -6.77 -4.56
C PHE A 177 -9.69 -7.04 -4.53
N MET A 178 -8.95 -6.45 -3.58
CA MET A 178 -7.51 -6.68 -3.42
C MET A 178 -7.17 -8.16 -3.26
N LEU A 179 -8.02 -8.94 -2.57
CA LEU A 179 -7.78 -10.37 -2.38
C LEU A 179 -8.38 -11.25 -3.48
N ALA A 180 -9.43 -10.79 -4.18
CA ALA A 180 -10.21 -11.64 -5.10
C ALA A 180 -9.77 -11.55 -6.56
N ALA A 181 -9.24 -10.41 -7.01
CA ALA A 181 -8.95 -10.19 -8.44
C ALA A 181 -7.82 -11.08 -8.95
N GLU A 182 -8.03 -11.71 -10.11
CA GLU A 182 -7.05 -12.51 -10.84
C GLU A 182 -6.74 -11.87 -12.19
N PHE A 183 -5.51 -12.06 -12.67
CA PHE A 183 -5.04 -11.42 -13.88
C PHE A 183 -4.34 -12.42 -14.82
N SER A 184 -4.50 -12.21 -16.12
CA SER A 184 -3.68 -12.83 -17.14
C SER A 184 -2.25 -12.23 -17.11
N ALA A 185 -1.34 -12.85 -17.82
CA ALA A 185 0.03 -12.32 -18.00
C ALA A 185 0.02 -10.89 -18.60
N SER A 186 -0.93 -10.58 -19.49
CA SER A 186 -1.10 -9.24 -20.05
C SER A 186 -1.71 -8.21 -19.09
N GLY A 187 -2.18 -8.64 -17.90
CA GLY A 187 -2.78 -7.76 -16.89
C GLY A 187 -4.29 -7.53 -17.05
N THR A 188 -4.96 -8.38 -17.85
CA THR A 188 -6.42 -8.37 -17.96
C THR A 188 -7.03 -9.20 -16.82
N ILE A 189 -8.09 -8.70 -16.19
CA ILE A 189 -8.83 -9.44 -15.16
C ILE A 189 -9.47 -10.69 -15.80
N THR A 190 -9.20 -11.86 -15.23
CA THR A 190 -9.66 -13.16 -15.74
C THR A 190 -10.90 -13.69 -15.04
N ASN A 191 -11.24 -13.19 -13.86
CA ASN A 191 -12.36 -13.64 -13.03
C ASN A 191 -13.41 -12.53 -12.79
N SER A 192 -13.76 -11.78 -13.82
CA SER A 192 -14.70 -10.64 -13.73
C SER A 192 -16.11 -11.01 -13.23
N THR A 193 -16.49 -12.29 -13.29
CA THR A 193 -17.76 -12.81 -12.77
C THR A 193 -17.73 -13.10 -11.26
N ASN A 194 -16.56 -13.14 -10.63
CA ASN A 194 -16.47 -13.25 -9.17
C ASN A 194 -17.23 -12.08 -8.52
N PRO A 195 -18.17 -12.32 -7.57
CA PRO A 195 -19.00 -11.26 -7.01
C PRO A 195 -18.22 -10.07 -6.42
N MET A 196 -17.09 -10.36 -5.76
CA MET A 196 -16.24 -9.31 -5.15
C MET A 196 -15.51 -8.49 -6.21
N VAL A 197 -15.10 -9.11 -7.31
CA VAL A 197 -14.45 -8.43 -8.44
C VAL A 197 -15.49 -7.61 -9.21
N LYS A 198 -16.64 -8.23 -9.52
CA LYS A 198 -17.74 -7.59 -10.23
C LYS A 198 -18.24 -6.35 -9.50
N ALA A 199 -18.38 -6.40 -8.18
CA ALA A 199 -18.82 -5.26 -7.37
C ALA A 199 -17.97 -4.01 -7.60
N LEU A 200 -16.63 -4.14 -7.66
CA LEU A 200 -15.76 -3.02 -7.97
C LEU A 200 -15.88 -2.59 -9.45
N LEU A 201 -15.94 -3.55 -10.37
CA LEU A 201 -16.01 -3.25 -11.80
C LEU A 201 -17.27 -2.48 -12.17
N ASP A 202 -18.40 -2.82 -11.55
CA ASP A 202 -19.70 -2.18 -11.76
C ASP A 202 -19.87 -0.86 -11.00
N ARG A 203 -18.99 -0.57 -10.03
CA ARG A 203 -19.05 0.70 -9.29
C ARG A 203 -19.09 1.88 -10.29
N PRO A 204 -20.07 2.80 -10.19
CA PRO A 204 -20.09 3.99 -11.05
C PRO A 204 -18.76 4.75 -11.01
N ALA A 205 -18.35 5.36 -12.13
CA ALA A 205 -17.27 6.35 -12.09
C ALA A 205 -17.74 7.49 -11.18
N ALA A 206 -16.92 7.88 -10.19
CA ALA A 206 -17.26 9.03 -9.37
C ALA A 206 -17.43 10.24 -10.28
N LEU A 207 -18.60 10.86 -10.27
CA LEU A 207 -18.83 12.15 -10.91
C LEU A 207 -17.81 13.14 -10.34
N GLY A 208 -17.06 13.77 -11.23
CA GLY A 208 -15.96 14.68 -11.06
C GLY A 208 -15.60 15.11 -9.62
N MET A 209 -14.37 14.88 -9.23
CA MET A 209 -13.82 15.33 -7.97
C MET A 209 -13.96 16.86 -7.86
N ALA A 210 -14.94 17.33 -7.06
CA ALA A 210 -14.90 18.71 -6.60
C ALA A 210 -13.54 18.91 -5.88
N ALA A 211 -12.81 19.93 -6.29
CA ALA A 211 -11.54 20.28 -5.70
C ALA A 211 -11.76 20.66 -4.23
N PHE A 212 -11.43 19.77 -3.32
CA PHE A 212 -11.26 20.12 -1.91
C PHE A 212 -9.80 20.52 -1.72
N ALA A 213 -9.59 21.65 -1.04
CA ALA A 213 -8.28 22.10 -0.63
C ALA A 213 -7.56 20.98 0.15
N PRO A 214 -6.25 20.78 -0.08
CA PRO A 214 -5.50 19.79 0.67
C PRO A 214 -5.51 20.16 2.15
N GLN A 215 -6.02 19.27 3.00
CA GLN A 215 -5.58 19.28 4.39
C GLN A 215 -4.14 18.77 4.37
N VAL A 216 -3.22 19.66 4.60
CA VAL A 216 -1.82 19.34 4.83
C VAL A 216 -1.80 18.49 6.10
N MET A 217 -1.63 17.18 5.96
CA MET A 217 -1.12 16.37 7.05
C MET A 217 0.39 16.62 7.08
N ASP A 218 0.80 17.72 7.70
CA ASP A 218 2.17 17.94 8.09
C ASP A 218 2.52 16.97 9.21
N ASP A 219 2.99 15.79 8.89
CA ASP A 219 3.91 15.06 9.76
C ASP A 219 4.64 13.90 9.05
N HIS A 220 5.42 14.26 8.03
CA HIS A 220 6.50 13.39 7.56
C HIS A 220 7.82 13.64 8.34
N SER A 221 7.77 14.43 9.43
CA SER A 221 8.96 14.91 10.13
C SER A 221 9.55 13.91 11.13
N ASP A 222 8.99 12.69 11.25
CA ASP A 222 9.44 11.74 12.26
C ASP A 222 10.05 10.44 11.67
N VAL A 223 10.77 10.55 10.55
CA VAL A 223 11.74 9.51 10.16
C VAL A 223 13.01 9.73 10.97
N GLY A 224 13.01 9.22 12.20
CA GLY A 224 14.19 9.19 13.05
C GLY A 224 15.35 8.49 12.34
N GLU A 225 16.49 9.16 12.36
CA GLU A 225 17.78 8.64 11.90
C GLU A 225 18.22 7.36 12.63
N PRO A 226 19.28 6.71 12.13
CA PRO A 226 19.58 5.27 12.04
C PRO A 226 19.68 4.53 13.34
#